data_9b1d045cb540aa6956f031843c064fc4
#
_entry.id   9b1d045cb540aa6956f031843c064fc4
#
_cell.length_a   1.000
_cell.length_b   1.000
_cell.length_c   1.000
_cell.angle_alpha   90.00
_cell.angle_beta   90.00
_cell.angle_gamma   90.00
#
_symmetry.space_group_name_H-M   'P 1'
#
loop_
_entity.id
_entity.type
_entity.pdbx_description
1 polymer ?
#
loop_
_entity_poly.entity_id
_entity_poly.type
_entity_poly.pdbx_seq_one_letter_code
_entity_poly.pdbx_strand_id
1 'polypeptide(L)'
;VVLAKQRFELRGRDLHALGASFVPFSAQTRMSGADLDGRRIRKGSADAIERFVREQGAPLPNDVRIEVERVAREGGTPLVVADGARVLGVIQLKDIVKGGIKERFAELRRIGIRTVMITGDNALTAAAIAAEAGVDDFLAEATPEAKLAMIRDYQARGHLVAMTGDGTNDAPALAQADVAVAMNTGTQAAKEAGNMVDLDSNPTKLLDVVEIGKQMLITRGALTTFSIANDIAKYFAII
;
A
#
# COMPACT_ATOMS: atom_id res chain seq x y z
N VAL A 1 14.46 8.14 -9.60
CA VAL A 1 14.81 8.75 -10.91
C VAL A 1 15.34 10.16 -10.72
N VAL A 2 14.66 11.06 -9.99
CA VAL A 2 15.11 12.45 -9.76
C VAL A 2 16.49 12.49 -9.09
N LEU A 3 16.68 11.72 -8.01
CA LEU A 3 17.95 11.62 -7.30
C LEU A 3 19.09 11.15 -8.20
N ALA A 4 18.84 10.14 -9.05
CA ALA A 4 19.86 9.66 -10.00
C ALA A 4 20.23 10.73 -11.04
N LYS A 5 19.22 11.47 -11.56
CA LYS A 5 19.46 12.59 -12.47
C LYS A 5 20.33 13.68 -11.84
N GLN A 6 20.05 14.04 -10.58
CA GLN A 6 20.81 15.05 -9.85
C GLN A 6 22.24 14.58 -9.52
N ARG A 7 22.37 13.34 -9.01
CA ARG A 7 23.65 12.81 -8.53
C ARG A 7 24.63 12.46 -9.64
N PHE A 8 24.11 12.08 -10.80
CA PHE A 8 24.91 11.66 -11.96
C PHE A 8 24.79 12.61 -13.16
N GLU A 9 24.19 13.78 -12.96
CA GLU A 9 24.01 14.81 -14.00
C GLU A 9 23.37 14.28 -15.30
N LEU A 10 22.47 13.29 -15.17
CA LEU A 10 21.82 12.65 -16.29
C LEU A 10 20.83 13.62 -16.93
N ARG A 11 21.17 14.14 -18.10
CA ARG A 11 20.25 14.94 -18.93
C ARG A 11 19.20 14.03 -19.57
N GLY A 12 17.99 14.57 -19.77
CA GLY A 12 16.98 13.87 -20.56
C GLY A 12 17.52 13.62 -21.98
N ARG A 13 17.56 12.36 -22.39
CA ARG A 13 17.87 11.98 -23.76
C ARG A 13 16.56 11.82 -24.52
N ASP A 14 16.52 12.22 -25.77
CA ASP A 14 15.42 11.89 -26.66
C ASP A 14 15.51 10.39 -27.01
N LEU A 15 14.68 9.61 -26.33
CA LEU A 15 14.68 8.15 -26.47
C LEU A 15 14.04 7.69 -27.80
N HIS A 16 13.22 8.54 -28.43
CA HIS A 16 12.70 8.28 -29.77
C HIS A 16 13.80 8.31 -30.83
N ALA A 17 14.79 9.19 -30.66
CA ALA A 17 15.95 9.25 -31.56
C ALA A 17 16.85 8.01 -31.45
N LEU A 18 16.75 7.20 -30.40
CA LEU A 18 17.54 6.00 -30.14
C LEU A 18 16.90 4.70 -30.61
N GLY A 19 15.70 4.73 -31.20
CA GLY A 19 14.97 3.50 -31.62
C GLY A 19 14.63 2.55 -30.49
N ALA A 20 14.51 3.06 -29.25
CA ALA A 20 14.22 2.25 -28.09
C ALA A 20 12.76 1.78 -28.07
N SER A 21 12.53 0.48 -27.89
CA SER A 21 11.22 -0.11 -27.65
C SER A 21 11.03 -0.32 -26.15
N PHE A 22 9.98 0.28 -25.57
CA PHE A 22 9.69 0.15 -24.14
C PHE A 22 8.84 -1.06 -23.83
N VAL A 23 9.22 -1.80 -22.80
CA VAL A 23 8.44 -2.88 -22.22
C VAL A 23 7.76 -2.34 -20.94
N PRO A 24 6.44 -2.12 -20.97
CA PRO A 24 5.73 -1.61 -19.80
C PRO A 24 5.71 -2.64 -18.67
N PHE A 25 5.55 -2.16 -17.42
CA PHE A 25 5.38 -3.05 -16.28
C PHE A 25 4.08 -3.84 -16.41
N SER A 26 4.15 -5.13 -16.09
CA SER A 26 2.95 -5.94 -15.89
C SER A 26 3.04 -6.69 -14.56
N ALA A 27 1.89 -6.86 -13.89
CA ALA A 27 1.81 -7.61 -12.64
C ALA A 27 2.16 -9.09 -12.82
N GLN A 28 1.93 -9.63 -14.02
CA GLN A 28 2.24 -11.02 -14.35
C GLN A 28 3.73 -11.28 -14.48
N THR A 29 4.45 -10.40 -15.20
CA THR A 29 5.89 -10.53 -15.39
C THR A 29 6.68 -9.94 -14.23
N ARG A 30 6.12 -8.99 -13.49
CA ARG A 30 6.76 -8.19 -12.44
C ARG A 30 8.06 -7.51 -12.91
N MET A 31 8.11 -7.19 -14.20
CA MET A 31 9.25 -6.55 -14.87
C MET A 31 8.77 -5.44 -15.79
N SER A 32 9.68 -4.49 -16.03
CA SER A 32 9.59 -3.49 -17.09
C SER A 32 10.97 -3.28 -17.69
N GLY A 33 11.08 -2.63 -18.85
CA GLY A 33 12.38 -2.41 -19.44
C GLY A 33 12.37 -1.68 -20.77
N ALA A 34 13.47 -1.79 -21.49
CA ALA A 34 13.62 -1.28 -22.83
C ALA A 34 14.52 -2.21 -23.66
N ASP A 35 14.20 -2.33 -24.93
CA ASP A 35 15.03 -2.97 -25.94
C ASP A 35 15.65 -1.87 -26.79
N LEU A 36 16.97 -1.87 -26.89
CA LEU A 36 17.77 -0.84 -27.54
C LEU A 36 19.02 -1.47 -28.18
N ASP A 37 19.19 -1.31 -29.46
CA ASP A 37 20.38 -1.77 -30.21
C ASP A 37 20.74 -3.24 -29.92
N GLY A 38 19.76 -4.13 -29.89
CA GLY A 38 19.96 -5.54 -29.60
C GLY A 38 20.16 -5.86 -28.10
N ARG A 39 20.21 -4.86 -27.23
CA ARG A 39 20.27 -5.01 -25.78
C ARG A 39 18.86 -5.13 -25.20
N ARG A 40 18.69 -6.02 -24.23
CA ARG A 40 17.42 -6.25 -23.55
C ARG A 40 17.56 -5.88 -22.08
N ILE A 41 17.31 -4.61 -21.78
CA ILE A 41 17.42 -4.10 -20.40
C ILE A 41 16.09 -4.35 -19.68
N ARG A 42 16.15 -5.02 -18.54
CA ARG A 42 15.00 -5.32 -17.68
C ARG A 42 15.27 -4.88 -16.26
N LYS A 43 14.23 -4.34 -15.59
CA LYS A 43 14.21 -4.11 -14.14
C LYS A 43 12.95 -4.73 -13.56
N GLY A 44 13.05 -5.29 -12.37
CA GLY A 44 11.91 -5.92 -11.72
C GLY A 44 12.26 -6.49 -10.36
N SER A 45 11.33 -7.28 -9.81
CA SER A 45 11.58 -8.02 -8.58
C SER A 45 12.72 -9.03 -8.76
N ALA A 46 13.39 -9.38 -7.68
CA ALA A 46 14.57 -10.25 -7.72
C ALA A 46 14.25 -11.61 -8.36
N ASP A 47 13.12 -12.21 -8.01
CA ASP A 47 12.63 -13.47 -8.56
C ASP A 47 12.31 -13.39 -10.06
N ALA A 48 11.75 -12.28 -10.51
CA ALA A 48 11.45 -12.06 -11.91
C ALA A 48 12.71 -11.90 -12.76
N ILE A 49 13.68 -11.11 -12.28
CA ILE A 49 14.96 -10.93 -12.98
C ILE A 49 15.80 -12.20 -12.89
N GLU A 50 15.76 -12.96 -11.79
CA GLU A 50 16.43 -14.26 -11.73
C GLU A 50 15.93 -15.22 -12.81
N ARG A 51 14.60 -15.31 -13.01
CA ARG A 51 14.04 -16.10 -14.11
C ARG A 51 14.51 -15.60 -15.47
N PHE A 52 14.46 -14.29 -15.69
CA PHE A 52 14.87 -13.67 -16.93
C PHE A 52 16.34 -13.96 -17.28
N VAL A 53 17.28 -13.79 -16.34
CA VAL A 53 18.71 -14.06 -16.59
C VAL A 53 18.99 -15.55 -16.74
N ARG A 54 18.26 -16.41 -16.04
CA ARG A 54 18.35 -17.88 -16.18
C ARG A 54 17.91 -18.35 -17.58
N GLU A 55 16.86 -17.76 -18.15
CA GLU A 55 16.43 -17.99 -19.52
C GLU A 55 17.50 -17.55 -20.56
N GLN A 56 18.37 -16.62 -20.18
CA GLN A 56 19.52 -16.18 -20.97
C GLN A 56 20.80 -17.02 -20.68
N GLY A 57 20.70 -18.06 -19.88
CA GLY A 57 21.82 -18.98 -19.58
C GLY A 57 22.72 -18.56 -18.43
N ALA A 58 22.34 -17.58 -17.59
CA ALA A 58 23.16 -17.14 -16.47
C ALA A 58 22.44 -17.29 -15.11
N PRO A 59 23.13 -17.60 -14.01
CA PRO A 59 22.57 -17.55 -12.68
C PRO A 59 22.51 -16.11 -12.14
N LEU A 60 21.63 -15.83 -11.19
CA LEU A 60 21.70 -14.60 -10.41
C LEU A 60 22.95 -14.64 -9.50
N PRO A 61 23.87 -13.65 -9.56
CA PRO A 61 25.05 -13.60 -8.72
C PRO A 61 24.71 -13.56 -7.22
N ASN A 62 25.55 -14.18 -6.39
CA ASN A 62 25.28 -14.28 -4.95
C ASN A 62 25.39 -12.94 -4.22
N ASP A 63 26.28 -12.06 -4.64
CA ASP A 63 26.42 -10.68 -4.13
C ASP A 63 25.14 -9.87 -4.37
N VAL A 64 24.47 -10.07 -5.51
CA VAL A 64 23.16 -9.47 -5.79
C VAL A 64 22.09 -9.99 -4.86
N ARG A 65 22.09 -11.29 -4.52
CA ARG A 65 21.14 -11.88 -3.55
C ARG A 65 21.32 -11.26 -2.16
N ILE A 66 22.58 -11.16 -1.71
CA ILE A 66 22.91 -10.54 -0.42
C ILE A 66 22.44 -9.09 -0.39
N GLU A 67 22.64 -8.34 -1.46
CA GLU A 67 22.22 -6.94 -1.54
C GLU A 67 20.69 -6.79 -1.58
N VAL A 68 19.98 -7.67 -2.29
CA VAL A 68 18.51 -7.74 -2.28
C VAL A 68 17.98 -7.98 -0.87
N GLU A 69 18.54 -8.94 -0.14
CA GLU A 69 18.14 -9.20 1.24
C GLU A 69 18.45 -8.04 2.18
N ARG A 70 19.61 -7.39 2.03
CA ARG A 70 19.98 -6.20 2.81
C ARG A 70 18.95 -5.09 2.62
N VAL A 71 18.66 -4.74 1.36
CA VAL A 71 17.68 -3.70 1.03
C VAL A 71 16.30 -4.03 1.60
N ALA A 72 15.87 -5.29 1.47
CA ALA A 72 14.57 -5.72 1.99
C ALA A 72 14.49 -5.64 3.52
N ARG A 73 15.54 -6.05 4.25
CA ARG A 73 15.62 -5.95 5.73
C ARG A 73 15.63 -4.50 6.23
N GLU A 74 16.11 -3.56 5.42
CA GLU A 74 16.07 -2.12 5.71
C GLU A 74 14.70 -1.47 5.38
N GLY A 75 13.69 -2.27 5.02
CA GLY A 75 12.36 -1.79 4.64
C GLY A 75 12.32 -1.11 3.27
N GLY A 76 13.32 -1.38 2.42
CA GLY A 76 13.32 -0.93 1.04
C GLY A 76 12.79 -1.99 0.09
N THR A 77 12.25 -1.58 -1.06
CA THR A 77 11.89 -2.48 -2.15
C THR A 77 13.08 -2.63 -3.10
N PRO A 78 13.73 -3.80 -3.16
CA PRO A 78 14.84 -4.02 -4.07
C PRO A 78 14.34 -4.27 -5.49
N LEU A 79 14.82 -3.49 -6.45
CA LEU A 79 14.63 -3.75 -7.87
C LEU A 79 15.97 -4.15 -8.49
N VAL A 80 16.02 -5.35 -9.06
CA VAL A 80 17.21 -5.82 -9.79
C VAL A 80 17.15 -5.35 -11.23
N VAL A 81 18.31 -4.98 -11.78
CA VAL A 81 18.44 -4.53 -13.18
C VAL A 81 19.39 -5.49 -13.90
N ALA A 82 18.99 -5.94 -15.09
CA ALA A 82 19.80 -6.80 -15.96
C ALA A 82 19.79 -6.30 -17.39
N ASP A 83 20.86 -6.59 -18.13
CA ASP A 83 21.01 -6.41 -19.56
C ASP A 83 21.31 -7.78 -20.18
N GLY A 84 20.31 -8.41 -20.78
CA GLY A 84 20.39 -9.79 -21.19
C GLY A 84 20.74 -10.72 -20.01
N ALA A 85 21.79 -11.52 -20.17
CA ALA A 85 22.28 -12.42 -19.13
C ALA A 85 23.07 -11.71 -18.00
N ARG A 86 23.45 -10.44 -18.17
CA ARG A 86 24.30 -9.72 -17.22
C ARG A 86 23.46 -8.92 -16.23
N VAL A 87 23.57 -9.23 -14.95
CA VAL A 87 22.99 -8.42 -13.88
C VAL A 87 23.86 -7.16 -13.69
N LEU A 88 23.23 -5.99 -13.70
CA LEU A 88 23.90 -4.69 -13.56
C LEU A 88 23.95 -4.20 -12.11
N GLY A 89 22.99 -4.60 -11.27
CA GLY A 89 22.94 -4.22 -9.87
C GLY A 89 21.53 -4.14 -9.31
N VAL A 90 21.43 -3.57 -8.10
CA VAL A 90 20.18 -3.41 -7.35
C VAL A 90 19.88 -1.93 -7.17
N ILE A 91 18.63 -1.55 -7.39
CA ILE A 91 18.10 -0.22 -7.07
C ILE A 91 17.27 -0.37 -5.80
N GLN A 92 17.63 0.37 -4.77
CA GLN A 92 16.81 0.48 -3.56
C GLN A 92 15.74 1.55 -3.77
N LEU A 93 14.47 1.15 -3.68
CA LEU A 93 13.37 2.08 -3.49
C LEU A 93 13.01 2.04 -2.00
N LYS A 94 12.92 3.18 -1.38
CA LYS A 94 12.48 3.28 0.02
C LYS A 94 11.46 4.41 0.11
N ASP A 95 10.26 4.03 0.53
CA ASP A 95 9.26 4.99 0.92
C ASP A 95 9.54 5.43 2.37
N ILE A 96 9.44 6.72 2.59
CA ILE A 96 9.60 7.26 3.94
C ILE A 96 8.27 7.13 4.65
N VAL A 97 8.24 6.36 5.73
CA VAL A 97 7.08 6.32 6.62
C VAL A 97 6.86 7.73 7.17
N LYS A 98 5.66 8.28 6.94
CA LYS A 98 5.32 9.64 7.39
C LYS A 98 5.48 9.74 8.91
N GLY A 99 6.11 10.83 9.37
CA GLY A 99 6.27 11.07 10.80
C GLY A 99 4.93 11.08 11.54
N GLY A 100 4.90 10.53 12.77
CA GLY A 100 3.70 10.47 13.60
C GLY A 100 2.74 9.32 13.26
N ILE A 101 3.04 8.47 12.28
CA ILE A 101 2.14 7.39 11.88
C ILE A 101 2.04 6.29 12.95
N LYS A 102 3.17 6.02 13.63
CA LYS A 102 3.24 5.01 14.69
C LYS A 102 2.37 5.38 15.89
N GLU A 103 2.40 6.65 16.26
CA GLU A 103 1.57 7.21 17.34
C GLU A 103 0.08 7.10 16.98
N ARG A 104 -0.27 7.40 15.75
CA ARG A 104 -1.65 7.30 15.24
C ARG A 104 -2.16 5.85 15.26
N PHE A 105 -1.34 4.87 14.85
CA PHE A 105 -1.74 3.46 14.95
C PHE A 105 -1.83 2.98 16.41
N ALA A 106 -0.99 3.52 17.30
CA ALA A 106 -1.14 3.25 18.73
C ALA A 106 -2.45 3.81 19.31
N GLU A 107 -2.92 4.97 18.83
CA GLU A 107 -4.23 5.54 19.18
C GLU A 107 -5.38 4.65 18.67
N LEU A 108 -5.34 4.19 17.43
CA LEU A 108 -6.32 3.25 16.88
C LEU A 108 -6.41 1.98 17.74
N ARG A 109 -5.27 1.41 18.11
CA ARG A 109 -5.20 0.22 18.98
C ARG A 109 -5.83 0.49 20.35
N ARG A 110 -5.57 1.66 20.95
CA ARG A 110 -6.15 2.04 22.25
C ARG A 110 -7.66 2.11 22.24
N ILE A 111 -8.27 2.48 21.12
CA ILE A 111 -9.72 2.52 20.94
C ILE A 111 -10.31 1.18 20.43
N GLY A 112 -9.49 0.11 20.38
CA GLY A 112 -9.91 -1.24 20.03
C GLY A 112 -9.94 -1.55 18.53
N ILE A 113 -9.29 -0.72 17.70
CA ILE A 113 -9.17 -0.96 16.26
C ILE A 113 -7.85 -1.66 15.98
N ARG A 114 -7.93 -2.83 15.36
CA ARG A 114 -6.77 -3.57 14.85
C ARG A 114 -6.40 -3.08 13.47
N THR A 115 -5.12 -2.86 13.24
CA THR A 115 -4.58 -2.38 11.97
C THR A 115 -3.79 -3.47 11.25
N VAL A 116 -4.08 -3.67 9.98
CA VAL A 116 -3.39 -4.66 9.14
C VAL A 116 -2.86 -3.95 7.88
N MET A 117 -1.57 -4.03 7.66
CA MET A 117 -0.95 -3.53 6.43
C MET A 117 -1.03 -4.60 5.34
N ILE A 118 -1.48 -4.22 4.15
CA ILE A 118 -1.54 -5.12 3.00
C ILE A 118 -0.65 -4.53 1.90
N THR A 119 0.34 -5.31 1.47
CA THR A 119 1.30 -4.86 0.44
C THR A 119 1.61 -5.96 -0.57
N GLY A 120 1.96 -5.57 -1.79
CA GLY A 120 2.53 -6.46 -2.80
C GLY A 120 4.02 -6.75 -2.64
N ASP A 121 4.69 -6.11 -1.67
CA ASP A 121 6.11 -6.32 -1.39
C ASP A 121 6.38 -7.71 -0.81
N ASN A 122 7.66 -8.13 -0.87
CA ASN A 122 8.10 -9.38 -0.25
C ASN A 122 7.98 -9.32 1.29
N ALA A 123 7.95 -10.49 1.92
CA ALA A 123 7.73 -10.62 3.36
C ALA A 123 8.75 -9.88 4.22
N LEU A 124 10.04 -9.82 3.81
CA LEU A 124 11.08 -9.11 4.58
C LEU A 124 10.86 -7.60 4.56
N THR A 125 10.58 -7.03 3.39
CA THR A 125 10.26 -5.60 3.25
C THR A 125 8.97 -5.26 4.02
N ALA A 126 7.93 -6.08 3.86
CA ALA A 126 6.66 -5.89 4.55
C ALA A 126 6.81 -5.92 6.08
N ALA A 127 7.56 -6.88 6.61
CA ALA A 127 7.82 -6.98 8.05
C ALA A 127 8.57 -5.74 8.59
N ALA A 128 9.58 -5.26 7.86
CA ALA A 128 10.33 -4.08 8.26
C ALA A 128 9.45 -2.81 8.28
N ILE A 129 8.64 -2.60 7.24
CA ILE A 129 7.71 -1.45 7.15
C ILE A 129 6.63 -1.55 8.23
N ALA A 130 6.06 -2.74 8.46
CA ALA A 130 5.06 -2.97 9.49
C ALA A 130 5.58 -2.64 10.89
N ALA A 131 6.81 -3.05 11.20
CA ALA A 131 7.48 -2.74 12.47
C ALA A 131 7.77 -1.24 12.62
N GLU A 132 8.22 -0.57 11.54
CA GLU A 132 8.48 0.87 11.53
C GLU A 132 7.18 1.66 11.72
N ALA A 133 6.12 1.30 11.00
CA ALA A 133 4.80 1.94 11.08
C ALA A 133 4.06 1.61 12.39
N GLY A 134 4.36 0.46 13.02
CA GLY A 134 3.73 0.04 14.27
C GLY A 134 2.32 -0.51 14.09
N VAL A 135 2.01 -1.11 12.93
CA VAL A 135 0.76 -1.84 12.69
C VAL A 135 0.70 -3.17 13.46
N ASP A 136 -0.49 -3.72 13.64
CA ASP A 136 -0.69 -4.94 14.45
C ASP A 136 -0.35 -6.22 13.68
N ASP A 137 -0.53 -6.18 12.35
CA ASP A 137 -0.30 -7.33 11.48
C ASP A 137 -0.03 -6.88 10.05
N PHE A 138 0.43 -7.78 9.19
CA PHE A 138 0.62 -7.49 7.77
C PHE A 138 0.38 -8.70 6.88
N LEU A 139 -0.04 -8.43 5.63
CA LEU A 139 -0.11 -9.39 4.54
C LEU A 139 0.85 -8.94 3.43
N ALA A 140 1.91 -9.72 3.20
CA ALA A 140 2.89 -9.50 2.15
C ALA A 140 2.48 -10.24 0.86
N GLU A 141 3.08 -9.85 -0.28
CA GLU A 141 2.87 -10.47 -1.60
C GLU A 141 1.39 -10.60 -1.98
N ALA A 142 0.57 -9.66 -1.49
CA ALA A 142 -0.87 -9.72 -1.62
C ALA A 142 -1.32 -9.48 -3.07
N THR A 143 -2.06 -10.44 -3.61
CA THR A 143 -2.81 -10.26 -4.86
C THR A 143 -4.14 -9.55 -4.60
N PRO A 144 -4.81 -8.99 -5.62
CA PRO A 144 -6.15 -8.42 -5.47
C PRO A 144 -7.15 -9.40 -4.84
N GLU A 145 -7.06 -10.68 -5.23
CA GLU A 145 -7.90 -11.75 -4.72
C GLU A 145 -7.63 -12.05 -3.25
N ALA A 146 -6.34 -12.04 -2.84
CA ALA A 146 -5.95 -12.25 -1.44
C ALA A 146 -6.45 -11.10 -0.54
N LYS A 147 -6.38 -9.85 -1.04
CA LYS A 147 -6.94 -8.68 -0.33
C LYS A 147 -8.44 -8.83 -0.11
N LEU A 148 -9.18 -9.18 -1.16
CA LEU A 148 -10.62 -9.39 -1.10
C LEU A 148 -11.00 -10.54 -0.15
N ALA A 149 -10.28 -11.67 -0.24
CA ALA A 149 -10.51 -12.83 0.62
C ALA A 149 -10.30 -12.50 2.10
N MET A 150 -9.26 -11.73 2.43
CA MET A 150 -8.99 -11.29 3.80
C MET A 150 -10.14 -10.44 4.36
N ILE A 151 -10.67 -9.49 3.60
CA ILE A 151 -11.79 -8.66 4.04
C ILE A 151 -13.02 -9.53 4.34
N ARG A 152 -13.36 -10.44 3.43
CA ARG A 152 -14.48 -11.37 3.60
C ARG A 152 -14.34 -12.26 4.82
N ASP A 153 -13.11 -12.73 5.10
CA ASP A 153 -12.82 -13.56 6.27
C ASP A 153 -13.05 -12.77 7.58
N TYR A 154 -12.58 -11.52 7.67
CA TYR A 154 -12.87 -10.67 8.82
C TYR A 154 -14.36 -10.38 8.98
N GLN A 155 -15.07 -10.07 7.89
CA GLN A 155 -16.53 -9.85 7.90
C GLN A 155 -17.31 -11.10 8.32
N ALA A 156 -16.91 -12.29 7.85
CA ALA A 156 -17.51 -13.56 8.22
C ALA A 156 -17.36 -13.89 9.72
N ARG A 157 -16.31 -13.34 10.37
CA ARG A 157 -16.10 -13.42 11.82
C ARG A 157 -16.86 -12.35 12.61
N GLY A 158 -17.66 -11.52 11.95
CA GLY A 158 -18.46 -10.46 12.57
C GLY A 158 -17.71 -9.15 12.81
N HIS A 159 -16.55 -8.94 12.19
CA HIS A 159 -15.82 -7.68 12.27
C HIS A 159 -16.30 -6.69 11.21
N LEU A 160 -16.39 -5.42 11.57
CA LEU A 160 -16.49 -4.33 10.60
C LEU A 160 -15.08 -4.02 10.07
N VAL A 161 -14.96 -3.92 8.76
CA VAL A 161 -13.70 -3.71 8.07
C VAL A 161 -13.68 -2.35 7.40
N ALA A 162 -12.72 -1.52 7.79
CA ALA A 162 -12.38 -0.30 7.06
C ALA A 162 -11.13 -0.55 6.20
N MET A 163 -11.16 -0.13 4.95
CA MET A 163 -10.03 -0.25 4.03
C MET A 163 -9.64 1.11 3.46
N THR A 164 -8.34 1.35 3.35
CA THR A 164 -7.79 2.46 2.58
C THR A 164 -6.96 1.91 1.41
N GLY A 165 -7.04 2.54 0.25
CA GLY A 165 -6.29 2.13 -0.93
C GLY A 165 -6.24 3.21 -2.00
N ASP A 166 -5.31 3.08 -2.94
CA ASP A 166 -5.08 4.04 -4.01
C ASP A 166 -4.97 3.41 -5.41
N GLY A 167 -4.79 2.09 -5.48
CA GLY A 167 -4.57 1.37 -6.73
C GLY A 167 -5.85 0.82 -7.38
N THR A 168 -5.81 0.60 -8.69
CA THR A 168 -6.85 -0.15 -9.41
C THR A 168 -7.02 -1.56 -8.85
N ASN A 169 -5.92 -2.16 -8.38
CA ASN A 169 -5.91 -3.49 -7.76
C ASN A 169 -6.61 -3.51 -6.40
N ASP A 170 -6.85 -2.35 -5.79
CA ASP A 170 -7.55 -2.22 -4.51
C ASP A 170 -9.07 -2.08 -4.68
N ALA A 171 -9.54 -1.71 -5.88
CA ALA A 171 -10.95 -1.42 -6.12
C ALA A 171 -11.91 -2.55 -5.71
N PRO A 172 -11.66 -3.84 -6.01
CA PRO A 172 -12.54 -4.93 -5.56
C PRO A 172 -12.60 -5.07 -4.03
N ALA A 173 -11.47 -4.86 -3.35
CA ALA A 173 -11.37 -4.92 -1.90
C ALA A 173 -12.00 -3.68 -1.24
N LEU A 174 -11.82 -2.49 -1.80
CA LEU A 174 -12.50 -1.26 -1.38
C LEU A 174 -14.02 -1.40 -1.49
N ALA A 175 -14.53 -1.91 -2.62
CA ALA A 175 -15.96 -2.13 -2.80
C ALA A 175 -16.57 -3.16 -1.82
N GLN A 176 -15.77 -4.11 -1.32
CA GLN A 176 -16.21 -5.11 -0.35
C GLN A 176 -16.20 -4.60 1.09
N ALA A 177 -15.31 -3.68 1.45
CA ALA A 177 -15.17 -3.18 2.81
C ALA A 177 -16.42 -2.43 3.28
N ASP A 178 -16.71 -2.49 4.60
CA ASP A 178 -17.84 -1.76 5.19
C ASP A 178 -17.62 -0.25 5.14
N VAL A 179 -16.35 0.17 5.30
CA VAL A 179 -15.90 1.54 5.11
C VAL A 179 -14.71 1.55 4.18
N ALA A 180 -14.83 2.25 3.05
CA ALA A 180 -13.79 2.31 2.03
C ALA A 180 -13.34 3.76 1.78
N VAL A 181 -12.06 4.03 2.02
CA VAL A 181 -11.45 5.35 1.83
C VAL A 181 -10.42 5.27 0.70
N ALA A 182 -10.74 5.90 -0.42
CA ALA A 182 -9.79 6.06 -1.51
C ALA A 182 -8.90 7.29 -1.29
N MET A 183 -7.63 7.20 -1.66
CA MET A 183 -6.73 8.35 -1.63
C MET A 183 -7.00 9.28 -2.82
N ASN A 184 -6.86 10.60 -2.61
CA ASN A 184 -7.04 11.57 -3.71
C ASN A 184 -6.02 11.37 -4.85
N THR A 185 -4.82 10.93 -4.51
CA THR A 185 -3.78 10.54 -5.50
C THR A 185 -4.05 9.21 -6.17
N GLY A 186 -5.06 8.46 -5.71
CA GLY A 186 -5.40 7.14 -6.22
C GLY A 186 -6.05 7.16 -7.60
N THR A 187 -6.15 5.97 -8.18
CA THR A 187 -6.77 5.76 -9.48
C THR A 187 -8.27 6.06 -9.46
N GLN A 188 -8.84 6.36 -10.63
CA GLN A 188 -10.28 6.60 -10.74
C GLN A 188 -11.08 5.38 -10.27
N ALA A 189 -10.64 4.17 -10.59
CA ALA A 189 -11.29 2.93 -10.16
C ALA A 189 -11.34 2.79 -8.63
N ALA A 190 -10.26 3.16 -7.92
CA ALA A 190 -10.24 3.16 -6.45
C ALA A 190 -11.23 4.19 -5.87
N LYS A 191 -11.29 5.40 -6.46
CA LYS A 191 -12.21 6.46 -6.03
C LYS A 191 -13.68 6.10 -6.23
N GLU A 192 -14.00 5.43 -7.32
CA GLU A 192 -15.38 4.97 -7.61
C GLU A 192 -15.80 3.80 -6.70
N ALA A 193 -14.83 2.96 -6.29
CA ALA A 193 -15.09 1.85 -5.38
C ALA A 193 -15.21 2.29 -3.90
N GLY A 194 -14.65 3.45 -3.54
CA GLY A 194 -14.66 3.97 -2.16
C GLY A 194 -15.97 4.68 -1.81
N ASN A 195 -16.38 4.61 -0.52
CA ASN A 195 -17.47 5.45 0.00
C ASN A 195 -17.00 6.87 0.32
N MET A 196 -15.71 7.06 0.53
CA MET A 196 -15.08 8.33 0.86
C MET A 196 -13.78 8.52 0.08
N VAL A 197 -13.40 9.79 -0.14
CA VAL A 197 -12.11 10.16 -0.72
C VAL A 197 -11.38 11.04 0.27
N ASP A 198 -10.18 10.62 0.70
CA ASP A 198 -9.28 11.43 1.51
C ASP A 198 -8.49 12.38 0.61
N LEU A 199 -8.79 13.67 0.70
CA LEU A 199 -8.19 14.71 -0.14
C LEU A 199 -6.70 14.93 0.15
N ASP A 200 -6.26 14.66 1.38
CA ASP A 200 -4.86 14.81 1.80
C ASP A 200 -4.00 13.58 1.49
N SER A 201 -4.62 12.50 1.01
CA SER A 201 -3.97 11.21 0.76
C SER A 201 -3.17 10.71 1.97
N ASN A 202 -3.80 10.80 3.16
CA ASN A 202 -3.19 10.41 4.42
C ASN A 202 -4.01 9.28 5.09
N PRO A 203 -3.51 8.04 5.11
CA PRO A 203 -4.26 6.89 5.65
C PRO A 203 -4.63 7.04 7.14
N THR A 204 -3.96 7.91 7.89
CA THR A 204 -4.28 8.16 9.30
C THR A 204 -5.52 9.02 9.50
N LYS A 205 -6.07 9.63 8.46
CA LYS A 205 -7.36 10.34 8.48
C LYS A 205 -8.53 9.45 8.87
N LEU A 206 -8.38 8.14 8.69
CA LEU A 206 -9.36 7.18 9.20
C LEU A 206 -9.58 7.31 10.71
N LEU A 207 -8.54 7.68 11.48
CA LEU A 207 -8.67 7.98 12.91
C LEU A 207 -9.63 9.15 13.15
N ASP A 208 -9.45 10.25 12.42
CA ASP A 208 -10.31 11.44 12.54
C ASP A 208 -11.78 11.09 12.21
N VAL A 209 -12.00 10.26 11.18
CA VAL A 209 -13.34 9.76 10.81
C VAL A 209 -13.97 8.93 11.95
N VAL A 210 -13.18 8.04 12.56
CA VAL A 210 -13.65 7.21 13.69
C VAL A 210 -13.96 8.08 14.91
N GLU A 211 -13.12 9.05 15.24
CA GLU A 211 -13.35 9.97 16.37
C GLU A 211 -14.61 10.79 16.18
N ILE A 212 -14.78 11.40 15.00
CA ILE A 212 -15.99 12.17 14.66
C ILE A 212 -17.23 11.27 14.73
N GLY A 213 -17.17 10.06 14.17
CA GLY A 213 -18.27 9.10 14.21
C GLY A 213 -18.65 8.72 15.64
N LYS A 214 -17.70 8.47 16.52
CA LYS A 214 -17.95 8.21 17.96
C LYS A 214 -18.57 9.42 18.65
N GLN A 215 -18.06 10.62 18.42
CA GLN A 215 -18.65 11.84 18.98
C GLN A 215 -20.10 12.03 18.54
N MET A 216 -20.40 11.82 17.26
CA MET A 216 -21.79 11.89 16.76
C MET A 216 -22.69 10.88 17.42
N LEU A 217 -22.24 9.63 17.63
CA LEU A 217 -23.03 8.59 18.31
C LEU A 217 -23.27 8.93 19.78
N ILE A 218 -22.26 9.43 20.49
CA ILE A 218 -22.38 9.86 21.89
C ILE A 218 -23.35 11.04 21.99
N THR A 219 -23.22 12.03 21.12
CA THR A 219 -24.12 13.21 21.11
C THR A 219 -25.58 12.79 20.82
N ARG A 220 -25.80 11.91 19.83
CA ARG A 220 -27.15 11.38 19.55
C ARG A 220 -27.70 10.61 20.75
N GLY A 221 -26.89 9.74 21.35
CA GLY A 221 -27.28 8.98 22.56
C GLY A 221 -27.64 9.91 23.72
N ALA A 222 -26.83 10.92 23.99
CA ALA A 222 -27.08 11.91 25.03
C ALA A 222 -28.37 12.70 24.78
N LEU A 223 -28.60 13.18 23.56
CA LEU A 223 -29.82 13.91 23.17
C LEU A 223 -31.07 13.02 23.31
N THR A 224 -30.99 11.76 22.88
CA THR A 224 -32.12 10.80 23.01
C THR A 224 -32.42 10.53 24.48
N THR A 225 -31.40 10.28 25.30
CA THR A 225 -31.57 10.04 26.74
C THR A 225 -32.16 11.28 27.44
N PHE A 226 -31.67 12.46 27.11
CA PHE A 226 -32.20 13.72 27.66
C PHE A 226 -33.65 13.94 27.25
N SER A 227 -34.02 13.69 25.97
CA SER A 227 -35.42 13.82 25.51
C SER A 227 -36.33 12.87 26.24
N ILE A 228 -35.98 11.59 26.37
CA ILE A 228 -36.77 10.60 27.10
C ILE A 228 -36.92 10.99 28.59
N ALA A 229 -35.81 11.38 29.24
CA ALA A 229 -35.85 11.82 30.64
C ALA A 229 -36.77 13.04 30.85
N ASN A 230 -36.69 14.01 29.94
CA ASN A 230 -37.54 15.21 29.96
C ASN A 230 -39.03 14.88 29.74
N ASP A 231 -39.32 13.97 28.82
CA ASP A 231 -40.70 13.53 28.59
C ASP A 231 -41.27 12.77 29.84
N ILE A 232 -40.47 11.89 30.43
CA ILE A 232 -40.85 11.23 31.68
C ILE A 232 -41.10 12.26 32.81
N ALA A 233 -40.18 13.23 32.97
CA ALA A 233 -40.32 14.28 33.97
C ALA A 233 -41.59 15.13 33.77
N LYS A 234 -41.97 15.42 32.54
CA LYS A 234 -43.22 16.13 32.20
C LYS A 234 -44.45 15.31 32.63
N TYR A 235 -44.47 13.99 32.39
CA TYR A 235 -45.54 13.15 32.82
C TYR A 235 -45.76 13.17 34.33
N PHE A 236 -44.66 13.14 35.09
CA PHE A 236 -44.74 13.23 36.58
C PHE A 236 -45.06 14.62 37.11
N ALA A 237 -44.79 15.67 36.34
CA ALA A 237 -45.11 17.06 36.73
C ALA A 237 -46.58 17.46 36.44
N ILE A 238 -47.30 16.68 35.65
CA ILE A 238 -48.71 16.92 35.27
C ILE A 238 -49.69 16.15 36.17
N ILE A 239 -49.22 15.17 36.95
CA ILE A 239 -49.97 14.44 37.96
C ILE A 239 -49.84 15.14 39.29
#